data_120cbf8f838a2be471ed0548494e56f5
#
_entry.id   120cbf8f838a2be471ed0548494e56f5
#
_cell.length_a   1.000
_cell.length_b   1.000
_cell.length_c   1.000
_cell.angle_alpha   90.00
_cell.angle_beta   90.00
_cell.angle_gamma   90.00
#
_symmetry.space_group_name_H-M   'P 1'
#
loop_
_entity.id
_entity.type
_entity.pdbx_description
1 polymer ?
#
loop_
_entity_poly.entity_id
_entity_poly.type
_entity_poly.pdbx_seq_one_letter_code
_entity_poly.pdbx_strand_id
1 'polypeptide(L)'
;MLLNDFFNIERLPDSGDCAYAADIRLNASHKIFQAHFPGHPITPGVCQLQIVGELLADHLGHEVRLTDVKTVKYMAVISPVDTPCLEVRFKKIAVEGATCKVQATIEAGGRVYTKMSMTYVVRDNTDI
;
A
#
# COMPACT_ATOMS: atom_id res chain seq x y z
N MET A 1 12.47 1.36 -4.15
CA MET A 1 11.07 1.12 -4.48
C MET A 1 10.74 -0.36 -4.29
N LEU A 2 9.58 -0.67 -3.72
CA LEU A 2 9.18 -2.05 -3.44
C LEU A 2 8.45 -2.73 -4.60
N LEU A 3 7.78 -1.94 -5.46
CA LEU A 3 7.03 -2.47 -6.59
C LEU A 3 7.96 -3.23 -7.54
N ASN A 4 7.53 -4.42 -7.95
CA ASN A 4 8.24 -5.37 -8.80
C ASN A 4 9.44 -6.06 -8.13
N ASP A 5 9.60 -5.89 -6.83
CA ASP A 5 10.65 -6.52 -6.03
C ASP A 5 10.04 -7.17 -4.77
N PHE A 6 9.51 -6.33 -3.88
CA PHE A 6 8.85 -6.79 -2.66
C PHE A 6 7.42 -7.25 -2.93
N PHE A 7 6.74 -6.61 -3.88
CA PHE A 7 5.39 -6.97 -4.30
C PHE A 7 5.17 -6.67 -5.77
N ASN A 8 4.16 -7.30 -6.35
CA ASN A 8 3.73 -7.05 -7.74
C ASN A 8 2.25 -6.73 -7.76
N ILE A 9 1.84 -5.89 -8.72
CA ILE A 9 0.44 -5.67 -9.01
C ILE A 9 -0.02 -6.83 -9.90
N GLU A 10 -0.98 -7.62 -9.41
CA GLU A 10 -1.53 -8.77 -10.14
C GLU A 10 -2.66 -8.32 -11.05
N ARG A 11 -3.52 -7.44 -10.54
CA ARG A 11 -4.73 -7.02 -11.22
C ARG A 11 -5.23 -5.72 -10.62
N LEU A 12 -5.93 -4.92 -11.46
CA LEU A 12 -6.68 -3.77 -11.01
C LEU A 12 -8.16 -4.14 -11.10
N PRO A 13 -8.77 -4.59 -9.99
CA PRO A 13 -10.17 -5.00 -9.99
C PRO A 13 -11.10 -3.80 -10.14
N ASP A 14 -12.38 -4.07 -10.41
CA ASP A 14 -13.40 -3.04 -10.34
C ASP A 14 -13.39 -2.45 -8.93
N SER A 15 -13.20 -1.14 -8.83
CA SER A 15 -13.09 -0.46 -7.54
C SER A 15 -14.43 -0.38 -6.78
N GLY A 16 -15.56 -0.58 -7.47
CA GLY A 16 -16.88 -0.44 -6.86
C GLY A 16 -17.08 0.96 -6.31
N ASP A 17 -17.33 1.07 -4.99
CA ASP A 17 -17.50 2.35 -4.31
C ASP A 17 -16.19 3.02 -3.91
N CYS A 18 -15.05 2.36 -4.17
CA CYS A 18 -13.73 2.90 -3.83
C CYS A 18 -13.20 3.79 -4.94
N ALA A 19 -12.30 4.72 -4.58
CA ALA A 19 -11.62 5.56 -5.56
C ALA A 19 -10.66 4.75 -6.43
N TYR A 20 -10.03 3.72 -5.85
CA TYR A 20 -9.06 2.88 -6.55
C TYR A 20 -8.84 1.60 -5.76
N ALA A 21 -8.56 0.51 -6.44
CA ALA A 21 -8.21 -0.75 -5.80
C ALA A 21 -7.16 -1.49 -6.63
N ALA A 22 -6.29 -2.23 -5.97
CA ALA A 22 -5.27 -3.04 -6.61
C ALA A 22 -5.13 -4.38 -5.89
N ASP A 23 -5.13 -5.46 -6.66
CA ASP A 23 -4.75 -6.79 -6.15
C ASP A 23 -3.24 -6.92 -6.31
N ILE A 24 -2.56 -7.20 -5.22
CA ILE A 24 -1.11 -7.35 -5.20
C ILE A 24 -0.71 -8.72 -4.68
N ARG A 25 0.51 -9.13 -5.02
CA ARG A 25 1.13 -10.34 -4.49
C ARG A 25 2.45 -9.98 -3.83
N LEU A 26 2.62 -10.41 -2.59
CA LEU A 26 3.88 -10.26 -1.86
C LEU A 26 4.89 -11.29 -2.33
N ASN A 27 6.16 -10.89 -2.42
CA ASN A 27 7.27 -11.79 -2.72
C ASN A 27 7.85 -12.33 -1.42
N ALA A 28 7.42 -13.52 -1.01
CA ALA A 28 7.87 -14.12 0.26
C ALA A 28 9.37 -14.40 0.30
N SER A 29 10.04 -14.42 -0.86
CA SER A 29 11.50 -14.65 -0.94
C SER A 29 12.33 -13.39 -0.76
N HIS A 30 11.68 -12.22 -0.65
CA HIS A 30 12.41 -10.96 -0.49
C HIS A 30 13.20 -10.93 0.82
N LYS A 31 14.41 -10.34 0.79
CA LYS A 31 15.32 -10.31 1.96
C LYS A 31 14.73 -9.61 3.19
N ILE A 32 13.79 -8.69 3.00
CA ILE A 32 13.12 -8.04 4.14
C ILE A 32 12.42 -9.10 4.99
N PHE A 33 11.76 -10.08 4.37
CA PHE A 33 11.08 -11.16 5.09
C PHE A 33 12.06 -12.12 5.75
N GLN A 34 13.27 -12.27 5.20
CA GLN A 34 14.32 -13.09 5.82
C GLN A 34 14.82 -12.47 7.12
N ALA A 35 14.80 -11.13 7.21
CA ALA A 35 15.21 -10.39 8.41
C ALA A 35 14.07 -10.27 9.44
N HIS A 36 12.79 -10.30 9.00
CA HIS A 36 11.60 -10.06 9.84
C HIS A 36 10.52 -11.13 9.61
N PHE A 37 10.55 -12.25 10.27
CA PHE A 37 11.53 -12.80 11.17
C PHE A 37 11.93 -14.16 10.60
N PRO A 38 13.17 -14.65 10.79
CA PRO A 38 13.58 -15.96 10.26
C PRO A 38 12.64 -17.08 10.74
N GLY A 39 12.07 -17.84 9.77
CA GLY A 39 11.13 -18.90 10.08
C GLY A 39 9.69 -18.48 10.27
N HIS A 40 9.42 -17.21 10.58
CA HIS A 40 8.08 -16.66 10.75
C HIS A 40 7.99 -15.26 10.14
N PRO A 41 8.08 -15.14 8.80
CA PRO A 41 8.09 -13.83 8.17
C PRO A 41 6.77 -13.09 8.35
N ILE A 42 6.88 -11.80 8.64
CA ILE A 42 5.73 -10.89 8.70
C ILE A 42 6.01 -9.68 7.82
N THR A 43 4.95 -9.04 7.33
CA THR A 43 5.07 -7.82 6.55
C THR A 43 5.19 -6.63 7.49
N PRO A 44 6.36 -5.95 7.54
CA PRO A 44 6.53 -4.81 8.46
C PRO A 44 5.53 -3.70 8.17
N GLY A 45 5.10 -3.00 9.22
CA GLY A 45 4.15 -1.89 9.08
C GLY A 45 4.67 -0.80 8.15
N VAL A 46 5.95 -0.46 8.24
CA VAL A 46 6.57 0.54 7.38
C VAL A 46 6.52 0.14 5.90
N CYS A 47 6.65 -1.15 5.61
CA CYS A 47 6.51 -1.65 4.24
C CYS A 47 5.08 -1.52 3.74
N GLN A 48 4.09 -1.70 4.60
CA GLN A 48 2.68 -1.50 4.23
C GLN A 48 2.40 -0.05 3.85
N LEU A 49 2.96 0.91 4.58
CA LEU A 49 2.86 2.33 4.24
C LEU A 49 3.52 2.61 2.89
N GLN A 50 4.67 2.00 2.64
CA GLN A 50 5.40 2.17 1.38
C GLN A 50 4.61 1.59 0.20
N ILE A 51 4.01 0.41 0.38
CA ILE A 51 3.16 -0.20 -0.66
C ILE A 51 2.03 0.75 -1.06
N VAL A 52 1.32 1.31 -0.08
CA VAL A 52 0.20 2.23 -0.35
C VAL A 52 0.69 3.47 -1.10
N GLY A 53 1.82 4.04 -0.70
CA GLY A 53 2.40 5.20 -1.36
C GLY A 53 2.80 4.91 -2.81
N GLU A 54 3.39 3.74 -3.08
CA GLU A 54 3.80 3.36 -4.44
C GLU A 54 2.60 3.08 -5.34
N LEU A 55 1.54 2.47 -4.80
CA LEU A 55 0.30 2.27 -5.54
C LEU A 55 -0.38 3.60 -5.86
N LEU A 56 -0.39 4.53 -4.91
CA LEU A 56 -0.92 5.87 -5.15
C LEU A 56 -0.16 6.58 -6.25
N ALA A 57 1.17 6.54 -6.21
CA ALA A 57 2.02 7.14 -7.23
C ALA A 57 1.75 6.54 -8.61
N ASP A 58 1.62 5.22 -8.69
CA ASP A 58 1.30 4.52 -9.94
C ASP A 58 -0.07 4.95 -10.47
N HIS A 59 -1.07 5.05 -9.60
CA HIS A 59 -2.42 5.47 -9.97
C HIS A 59 -2.47 6.91 -10.47
N LEU A 60 -1.78 7.82 -9.79
CA LEU A 60 -1.77 9.24 -10.14
C LEU A 60 -0.84 9.56 -11.31
N GLY A 61 0.13 8.69 -11.59
CA GLY A 61 1.16 8.96 -12.61
C GLY A 61 2.19 9.99 -12.17
N HIS A 62 2.34 10.22 -10.88
CA HIS A 62 3.28 11.17 -10.27
C HIS A 62 3.91 10.59 -9.04
N GLU A 63 5.14 11.01 -8.73
CA GLU A 63 5.74 10.68 -7.46
C GLU A 63 4.97 11.33 -6.32
N VAL A 64 4.89 10.64 -5.20
CA VAL A 64 4.26 11.15 -3.98
C VAL A 64 5.23 11.00 -2.82
N ARG A 65 5.11 11.88 -1.83
CA ARG A 65 5.90 11.82 -0.61
C ARG A 65 4.96 11.88 0.59
N LEU A 66 5.09 10.92 1.47
CA LEU A 66 4.31 10.89 2.72
C LEU A 66 4.73 12.04 3.61
N THR A 67 3.79 12.89 3.99
CA THR A 67 4.05 14.04 4.85
C THR A 67 3.40 13.93 6.21
N ASP A 68 2.30 13.19 6.31
CA ASP A 68 1.60 13.06 7.58
C ASP A 68 0.84 11.73 7.63
N VAL A 69 0.91 11.06 8.78
CA VAL A 69 0.13 9.87 9.07
C VAL A 69 -0.89 10.24 10.14
N LYS A 70 -2.15 10.36 9.76
CA LYS A 70 -3.21 10.70 10.70
C LYS A 70 -3.51 9.51 11.60
N THR A 71 -3.75 8.35 11.02
CA THR A 71 -3.98 7.10 11.76
C THR A 71 -3.48 5.91 10.95
N VAL A 72 -2.94 4.92 11.65
CA VAL A 72 -2.69 3.59 11.12
C VAL A 72 -3.12 2.60 12.17
N LYS A 73 -3.95 1.64 11.79
CA LYS A 73 -4.38 0.54 12.67
C LYS A 73 -3.99 -0.78 12.04
N TYR A 74 -3.06 -1.47 12.67
CA TYR A 74 -2.65 -2.82 12.28
C TYR A 74 -3.50 -3.81 13.07
N MET A 75 -4.54 -4.36 12.46
CA MET A 75 -5.49 -5.24 13.15
C MET A 75 -5.08 -6.69 13.16
N ALA A 76 -4.22 -7.08 12.23
CA ALA A 76 -3.70 -8.43 12.13
C ALA A 76 -2.36 -8.43 11.41
N VAL A 77 -1.53 -9.41 11.72
CA VAL A 77 -0.25 -9.63 11.08
C VAL A 77 -0.48 -10.17 9.67
N ILE A 78 0.27 -9.66 8.70
CA ILE A 78 0.23 -10.15 7.33
C ILE A 78 1.44 -11.05 7.10
N SER A 79 1.18 -12.35 6.93
CA SER A 79 2.20 -13.34 6.58
C SER A 79 2.31 -13.45 5.06
N PRO A 80 3.49 -13.20 4.46
CA PRO A 80 3.66 -13.33 3.01
C PRO A 80 3.57 -14.79 2.54
N VAL A 81 3.73 -15.73 3.45
CA VAL A 81 3.61 -17.16 3.16
C VAL A 81 2.15 -17.60 3.18
N ASP A 82 1.42 -17.24 4.24
CA ASP A 82 0.03 -17.65 4.41
C ASP A 82 -0.94 -16.80 3.60
N THR A 83 -0.63 -15.50 3.44
CA THR A 83 -1.51 -14.54 2.77
C THR A 83 -0.71 -13.68 1.79
N PRO A 84 -0.18 -14.29 0.71
CA PRO A 84 0.63 -13.54 -0.25
C PRO A 84 -0.18 -12.59 -1.13
N CYS A 85 -1.47 -12.87 -1.32
CA CYS A 85 -2.35 -12.06 -2.18
C CYS A 85 -3.19 -11.14 -1.33
N LEU A 86 -3.04 -9.84 -1.57
CA LEU A 86 -3.74 -8.80 -0.82
C LEU A 86 -4.49 -7.89 -1.77
N GLU A 87 -5.60 -7.31 -1.29
CA GLU A 87 -6.28 -6.24 -1.99
C GLU A 87 -6.05 -4.94 -1.22
N VAL A 88 -5.51 -3.96 -1.89
CA VAL A 88 -5.35 -2.61 -1.34
C VAL A 88 -6.47 -1.75 -1.91
N ARG A 89 -7.33 -1.23 -1.05
CA ARG A 89 -8.49 -0.44 -1.44
C ARG A 89 -8.31 0.98 -0.94
N PHE A 90 -8.34 1.94 -1.88
CA PHE A 90 -8.30 3.36 -1.56
C PHE A 90 -9.75 3.84 -1.49
N LYS A 91 -10.27 3.93 -0.28
CA LYS A 91 -11.66 4.37 -0.07
C LYS A 91 -11.84 5.83 -0.41
N LYS A 92 -10.78 6.63 -0.25
CA LYS A 92 -10.78 8.05 -0.56
C LYS A 92 -9.42 8.48 -1.08
N ILE A 93 -9.43 9.24 -2.17
CA ILE A 93 -8.27 9.93 -2.70
C ILE A 93 -8.75 11.36 -3.00
N ALA A 94 -8.32 12.33 -2.18
CA ALA A 94 -8.75 13.72 -2.30
C ALA A 94 -7.54 14.60 -2.61
N VAL A 95 -7.42 15.04 -3.84
CA VAL A 95 -6.32 15.90 -4.30
C VAL A 95 -6.74 17.35 -4.20
N GLU A 96 -5.96 18.16 -3.46
CA GLU A 96 -6.14 19.59 -3.34
C GLU A 96 -4.80 20.26 -3.59
N GLY A 97 -4.62 20.85 -4.78
CA GLY A 97 -3.34 21.40 -5.19
C GLY A 97 -2.28 20.30 -5.23
N ALA A 98 -1.19 20.48 -4.50
CA ALA A 98 -0.12 19.49 -4.39
C ALA A 98 -0.33 18.48 -3.27
N THR A 99 -1.42 18.60 -2.49
CA THR A 99 -1.70 17.75 -1.35
C THR A 99 -2.71 16.68 -1.73
N CYS A 100 -2.50 15.45 -1.27
CA CYS A 100 -3.41 14.34 -1.49
C CYS A 100 -3.69 13.63 -0.17
N LYS A 101 -4.96 13.63 0.24
CA LYS A 101 -5.42 12.91 1.44
C LYS A 101 -5.99 11.57 1.04
N VAL A 102 -5.57 10.52 1.72
CA VAL A 102 -5.87 9.14 1.36
C VAL A 102 -6.40 8.37 2.55
N GLN A 103 -7.45 7.60 2.32
CA GLN A 103 -7.92 6.57 3.25
C GLN A 103 -7.83 5.24 2.52
N ALA A 104 -7.10 4.29 3.09
CA ALA A 104 -6.86 3.01 2.46
C ALA A 104 -6.99 1.85 3.45
N THR A 105 -7.31 0.67 2.92
CA THR A 105 -7.31 -0.58 3.67
C THR A 105 -6.49 -1.61 2.92
N ILE A 106 -5.90 -2.54 3.68
CA ILE A 106 -5.26 -3.73 3.13
C ILE A 106 -6.10 -4.91 3.60
N GLU A 107 -6.59 -5.70 2.65
CA GLU A 107 -7.58 -6.74 2.89
C GLU A 107 -7.19 -8.04 2.19
N ALA A 108 -7.70 -9.15 2.70
CA ALA A 108 -7.61 -10.44 2.04
C ALA A 108 -8.74 -11.34 2.55
N GLY A 109 -9.40 -12.06 1.62
CA GLY A 109 -10.44 -13.00 1.98
C GLY A 109 -11.59 -12.42 2.80
N GLY A 110 -11.95 -11.16 2.52
CA GLY A 110 -13.01 -10.46 3.25
C GLY A 110 -12.60 -9.93 4.62
N ARG A 111 -11.34 -10.08 5.00
CA ARG A 111 -10.80 -9.60 6.27
C ARG A 111 -9.95 -8.35 6.05
N VAL A 112 -10.16 -7.33 6.88
CA VAL A 112 -9.34 -6.13 6.87
C VAL A 112 -8.15 -6.33 7.83
N TYR A 113 -6.93 -6.24 7.32
CA TYR A 113 -5.71 -6.39 8.10
C TYR A 113 -5.18 -5.06 8.60
N THR A 114 -5.32 -4.00 7.79
CA THR A 114 -4.78 -2.69 8.12
C THR A 114 -5.72 -1.61 7.61
N LYS A 115 -5.91 -0.56 8.42
CA LYS A 115 -6.60 0.67 8.02
C LYS A 115 -5.67 1.83 8.21
N MET A 116 -5.64 2.74 7.24
CA MET A 116 -4.75 3.91 7.33
C MET A 116 -5.35 5.15 6.71
N SER A 117 -4.97 6.29 7.26
CA SER A 117 -5.36 7.62 6.78
C SER A 117 -4.12 8.49 6.78
N MET A 118 -3.75 9.01 5.61
CA MET A 118 -2.47 9.68 5.40
C MET A 118 -2.60 10.86 4.45
N THR A 119 -1.61 11.74 4.53
CA THR A 119 -1.46 12.86 3.60
C THR A 119 -0.15 12.73 2.87
N TYR A 120 -0.19 12.93 1.55
CA TYR A 120 0.96 12.93 0.66
C TYR A 120 1.08 14.27 -0.04
N VAL A 121 2.30 14.64 -0.40
CA VAL A 121 2.54 15.70 -1.37
C VAL A 121 2.78 15.04 -2.72
N VAL A 122 2.04 15.49 -3.72
CA VAL A 122 2.18 15.01 -5.10
C VAL A 122 3.24 15.85 -5.77
N ARG A 123 4.28 15.19 -6.26
CA ARG A 123 5.38 15.87 -6.94
C ARG A 123 5.03 16.09 -8.41
N ASP A 124 5.09 17.34 -8.85
CA ASP A 124 4.89 17.68 -10.25
C ASP A 124 6.16 17.31 -11.01
N ASN A 125 6.03 16.55 -12.10
CA ASN A 125 7.15 16.15 -12.95
C ASN A 125 7.79 17.33 -13.67
N THR A 126 7.14 18.50 -13.69
CA THR A 126 7.70 19.73 -14.26
C THR A 126 8.53 20.51 -13.25
N ASP A 127 8.52 20.14 -11.99
CA ASP A 127 9.33 20.73 -10.93
C ASP A 127 10.74 20.14 -10.96
N ILE A 128 11.58 20.78 -11.70
CA ILE A 128 12.99 20.39 -11.77
C ILE A 128 13.81 21.38 -10.98
#